data_d81c0d474c675b544645b6d8a05e7137
#
_entry.id   d81c0d474c675b544645b6d8a05e7137
#
_cell.length_a   1.000
_cell.length_b   1.000
_cell.length_c   1.000
_cell.angle_alpha   90.00
_cell.angle_beta   90.00
_cell.angle_gamma   90.00
#
_symmetry.space_group_name_H-M   'P 1'
#
loop_
_entity.id
_entity.type
_entity.pdbx_description
1 polymer ?
#
loop_
_entity_poly.entity_id
_entity_poly.type
_entity_poly.pdbx_seq_one_letter_code
_entity_poly.pdbx_strand_id
1 'polypeptide(L)'
;MKKHLFAIAAATVAASMIPFGAQAQAVDTIAKVKASGTVTMGVRDSSGALSYTLGDGKYGGYHVEVCQRIIGNLEKAAGKKLETKYLAVTSQNRIPLVQNGTVDIECGSTTNNSTRQKDVSFVVTTYVEEVRIAVKGASGITSINQLKDKNVATTTGTTSVQLLRKHERASGVDFKEVFGKDHADSFLLLESGRADAFVMDGQILAGNIATSKTPADYKIVGEVLNVEPIAIMIHKDDAAFKKLGDDTVKDLIKSGELAKIYDKWFMQPIPPKNTKVGLPASDATKAAWATPNDKPAEDYAKK
;
A
#
# COMPACT_ATOMS: atom_id res chain seq x y z
N MET A 1 73.18 3.89 -57.72
CA MET A 1 72.44 4.49 -56.59
C MET A 1 70.93 4.26 -56.90
N LYS A 2 70.31 3.23 -56.32
CA LYS A 2 68.88 2.93 -56.49
C LYS A 2 68.11 3.26 -55.23
N LYS A 3 67.18 4.21 -55.33
CA LYS A 3 66.31 4.62 -54.22
C LYS A 3 65.10 3.70 -54.23
N HIS A 4 64.88 2.97 -53.15
CA HIS A 4 63.66 2.20 -52.92
C HIS A 4 62.63 3.09 -52.13
N LEU A 5 61.50 3.36 -52.76
CA LEU A 5 60.32 3.93 -52.08
C LEU A 5 59.54 2.79 -51.44
N PHE A 6 59.37 2.85 -50.14
CA PHE A 6 58.41 2.02 -49.41
C PHE A 6 57.08 2.76 -49.35
N ALA A 7 56.03 2.21 -49.94
CA ALA A 7 54.66 2.70 -49.77
C ALA A 7 54.03 1.98 -48.58
N ILE A 8 53.65 2.72 -47.56
CA ILE A 8 52.90 2.23 -46.38
C ILE A 8 51.40 2.39 -46.69
N ALA A 9 50.70 1.27 -46.87
CA ALA A 9 49.25 1.24 -46.99
C ALA A 9 48.64 1.31 -45.56
N ALA A 10 47.98 2.39 -45.24
CA ALA A 10 47.21 2.53 -44.00
C ALA A 10 45.82 1.92 -44.23
N ALA A 11 45.54 0.78 -43.59
CA ALA A 11 44.22 0.20 -43.55
C ALA A 11 43.41 0.84 -42.43
N THR A 12 42.45 1.68 -42.79
CA THR A 12 41.42 2.25 -41.85
C THR A 12 40.36 1.19 -41.56
N VAL A 13 40.41 0.61 -40.35
CA VAL A 13 39.34 -0.22 -39.81
C VAL A 13 38.24 0.71 -39.30
N ALA A 14 37.14 0.82 -40.04
CA ALA A 14 35.93 1.48 -39.59
C ALA A 14 35.21 0.57 -38.58
N ALA A 15 35.40 0.85 -37.29
CA ALA A 15 34.62 0.21 -36.24
C ALA A 15 33.19 0.75 -36.28
N SER A 16 32.26 -0.02 -36.80
CA SER A 16 30.81 0.24 -36.73
C SER A 16 30.36 0.07 -35.28
N MET A 17 30.23 1.18 -34.55
CA MET A 17 29.54 1.24 -33.25
C MET A 17 28.05 0.99 -33.51
N ILE A 18 27.59 -0.23 -33.29
CA ILE A 18 26.16 -0.53 -33.16
C ILE A 18 25.73 0.05 -31.82
N PRO A 19 24.81 1.04 -31.77
CA PRO A 19 24.28 1.48 -30.50
C PRO A 19 23.48 0.33 -29.88
N PHE A 20 24.00 -0.31 -28.85
CA PHE A 20 23.20 -1.12 -27.94
C PHE A 20 22.24 -0.18 -27.25
N GLY A 21 21.07 0.05 -27.84
CA GLY A 21 19.94 0.60 -27.13
C GLY A 21 19.60 -0.38 -26.03
N ALA A 22 19.95 -0.08 -24.79
CA ALA A 22 19.42 -0.77 -23.63
C ALA A 22 17.89 -0.52 -23.61
N GLN A 23 17.13 -1.37 -24.33
CA GLN A 23 15.70 -1.47 -24.09
C GLN A 23 15.57 -1.95 -22.65
N ALA A 24 15.05 -1.10 -21.77
CA ALA A 24 14.60 -1.52 -20.47
C ALA A 24 13.67 -2.71 -20.70
N GLN A 25 14.11 -3.90 -20.30
CA GLN A 25 13.32 -5.12 -20.49
C GLN A 25 12.05 -4.93 -19.66
N ALA A 26 10.89 -4.98 -20.33
CA ALA A 26 9.60 -4.86 -19.64
C ALA A 26 9.56 -5.91 -18.52
N VAL A 27 9.18 -5.49 -17.32
CA VAL A 27 9.08 -6.40 -16.19
C VAL A 27 7.94 -7.37 -16.47
N ASP A 28 8.23 -8.65 -16.32
CA ASP A 28 7.28 -9.76 -16.48
C ASP A 28 7.32 -10.61 -15.21
N THR A 29 6.46 -10.26 -14.26
CA THR A 29 6.34 -10.99 -12.99
C THR A 29 5.91 -12.44 -13.24
N ILE A 30 5.06 -12.72 -14.24
CA ILE A 30 4.62 -14.09 -14.56
C ILE A 30 5.81 -14.95 -15.00
N ALA A 31 6.64 -14.43 -15.89
CA ALA A 31 7.85 -15.14 -16.31
C ALA A 31 8.85 -15.31 -15.16
N LYS A 32 9.05 -14.27 -14.33
CA LYS A 32 9.92 -14.30 -13.15
C LYS A 32 9.52 -15.41 -12.18
N VAL A 33 8.24 -15.47 -11.76
CA VAL A 33 7.77 -16.48 -10.80
C VAL A 33 7.72 -17.88 -11.43
N LYS A 34 7.44 -17.97 -12.73
CA LYS A 34 7.53 -19.23 -13.48
C LYS A 34 8.96 -19.78 -13.47
N ALA A 35 9.96 -18.93 -13.61
CA ALA A 35 11.36 -19.36 -13.56
C ALA A 35 11.78 -19.74 -12.13
N SER A 36 11.55 -18.85 -11.15
CA SER A 36 12.02 -19.02 -9.76
C SER A 36 11.22 -20.05 -8.94
N GLY A 37 9.92 -20.22 -9.22
CA GLY A 37 9.01 -21.01 -8.38
C GLY A 37 8.57 -20.28 -7.10
N THR A 38 8.90 -19.01 -6.94
CA THR A 38 8.57 -18.22 -5.76
C THR A 38 7.91 -16.90 -6.12
N VAL A 39 7.02 -16.43 -5.24
CA VAL A 39 6.43 -15.09 -5.29
C VAL A 39 6.66 -14.40 -3.95
N THR A 40 7.16 -13.17 -3.96
CA THR A 40 7.36 -12.37 -2.74
C THR A 40 6.18 -11.43 -2.53
N MET A 41 5.43 -11.69 -1.47
CA MET A 41 4.32 -10.85 -1.03
C MET A 41 4.81 -9.85 0.02
N GLY A 42 4.76 -8.57 -0.30
CA GLY A 42 4.94 -7.48 0.66
C GLY A 42 3.72 -7.38 1.57
N VAL A 43 3.93 -7.50 2.87
CA VAL A 43 2.88 -7.49 3.89
C VAL A 43 3.19 -6.47 4.98
N ARG A 44 2.21 -6.15 5.82
CA ARG A 44 2.36 -5.16 6.87
C ARG A 44 2.23 -5.79 8.25
N ASP A 45 2.95 -5.23 9.22
CA ASP A 45 2.85 -5.70 10.60
C ASP A 45 1.64 -5.10 11.34
N SER A 46 1.17 -3.91 10.96
CA SER A 46 0.16 -3.16 11.72
C SER A 46 -0.78 -2.29 10.87
N SER A 47 -1.16 -2.74 9.66
CA SER A 47 -2.11 -2.00 8.80
C SER A 47 -3.58 -2.39 9.06
N GLY A 48 -3.97 -2.53 10.33
CA GLY A 48 -5.33 -2.87 10.72
C GLY A 48 -5.80 -4.19 10.09
N ALA A 49 -7.09 -4.27 9.76
CA ALA A 49 -7.68 -5.49 9.16
C ALA A 49 -7.23 -5.74 7.71
N LEU A 50 -6.54 -4.80 7.05
CA LEU A 50 -6.06 -5.01 5.68
C LEU A 50 -4.86 -5.96 5.62
N SER A 51 -3.87 -5.76 6.51
CA SER A 51 -2.64 -6.57 6.54
C SER A 51 -1.94 -6.40 7.89
N TYR A 52 -1.72 -7.50 8.60
CA TYR A 52 -1.07 -7.48 9.91
C TYR A 52 -0.39 -8.80 10.24
N THR A 53 0.55 -8.75 11.19
CA THR A 53 1.25 -9.95 11.66
C THR A 53 0.37 -10.80 12.57
N LEU A 54 0.45 -12.13 12.39
CA LEU A 54 -0.16 -13.13 13.28
C LEU A 54 0.88 -13.72 14.25
N GLY A 55 2.14 -13.25 14.15
CA GLY A 55 3.29 -13.85 14.82
C GLY A 55 3.95 -14.95 14.00
N ASP A 56 5.16 -15.34 14.38
CA ASP A 56 5.93 -16.45 13.78
C ASP A 56 6.06 -16.36 12.24
N GLY A 57 6.21 -15.15 11.70
CA GLY A 57 6.35 -14.92 10.27
C GLY A 57 5.06 -15.14 9.46
N LYS A 58 3.92 -15.27 10.13
CA LYS A 58 2.60 -15.42 9.51
C LYS A 58 1.89 -14.09 9.44
N TYR A 59 1.12 -13.90 8.39
CA TYR A 59 0.36 -12.68 8.13
C TYR A 59 -1.08 -12.99 7.75
N GLY A 60 -1.97 -12.07 8.07
CA GLY A 60 -3.38 -12.15 7.77
C GLY A 60 -3.96 -10.77 7.44
N GLY A 61 -5.20 -10.76 7.01
CA GLY A 61 -5.94 -9.57 6.67
C GLY A 61 -6.63 -9.66 5.32
N TYR A 62 -7.51 -8.72 5.08
CA TYR A 62 -8.33 -8.63 3.89
C TYR A 62 -7.49 -8.62 2.60
N HIS A 63 -6.48 -7.75 2.52
CA HIS A 63 -5.61 -7.67 1.35
C HIS A 63 -4.68 -8.87 1.22
N VAL A 64 -4.21 -9.43 2.34
CA VAL A 64 -3.41 -10.67 2.31
C VAL A 64 -4.22 -11.80 1.68
N GLU A 65 -5.51 -11.95 2.04
CA GLU A 65 -6.38 -12.96 1.45
C GLU A 65 -6.72 -12.68 -0.02
N VAL A 66 -6.98 -11.43 -0.39
CA VAL A 66 -7.18 -11.04 -1.80
C VAL A 66 -5.94 -11.36 -2.63
N CYS A 67 -4.75 -11.04 -2.13
CA CYS A 67 -3.49 -11.39 -2.81
C CYS A 67 -3.28 -12.89 -2.94
N GLN A 68 -3.68 -13.69 -1.95
CA GLN A 68 -3.65 -15.15 -2.07
C GLN A 68 -4.52 -15.66 -3.24
N ARG A 69 -5.68 -15.01 -3.50
CA ARG A 69 -6.51 -15.32 -4.68
C ARG A 69 -5.80 -14.92 -5.98
N ILE A 70 -5.13 -13.76 -6.01
CA ILE A 70 -4.31 -13.33 -7.16
C ILE A 70 -3.18 -14.32 -7.40
N ILE A 71 -2.46 -14.73 -6.35
CA ILE A 71 -1.38 -15.72 -6.44
C ILE A 71 -1.90 -17.08 -6.93
N GLY A 72 -3.08 -17.52 -6.49
CA GLY A 72 -3.69 -18.74 -7.01
C GLY A 72 -3.95 -18.71 -8.54
N ASN A 73 -4.30 -17.55 -9.08
CA ASN A 73 -4.42 -17.36 -10.53
C ASN A 73 -3.06 -17.20 -11.21
N LEU A 74 -2.09 -16.60 -10.51
CA LEU A 74 -0.69 -16.54 -10.97
C LEU A 74 -0.06 -17.94 -11.09
N GLU A 75 -0.35 -18.85 -10.14
CA GLU A 75 0.05 -20.27 -10.23
C GLU A 75 -0.49 -20.95 -11.49
N LYS A 76 -1.76 -20.71 -11.83
CA LYS A 76 -2.38 -21.24 -13.06
C LYS A 76 -1.67 -20.68 -14.30
N ALA A 77 -1.38 -19.37 -14.33
CA ALA A 77 -0.67 -18.73 -15.44
C ALA A 77 0.78 -19.22 -15.55
N ALA A 78 1.46 -19.47 -14.42
CA ALA A 78 2.80 -20.03 -14.40
C ALA A 78 2.85 -21.54 -14.71
N GLY A 79 1.71 -22.26 -14.64
CA GLY A 79 1.61 -23.70 -14.85
C GLY A 79 2.22 -24.54 -13.73
N LYS A 80 2.43 -23.97 -12.54
CA LYS A 80 3.01 -24.66 -11.38
C LYS A 80 2.62 -23.99 -10.05
N LYS A 81 2.74 -24.75 -8.96
CA LYS A 81 2.63 -24.18 -7.60
C LYS A 81 3.80 -23.23 -7.30
N LEU A 82 3.51 -22.16 -6.58
CA LEU A 82 4.48 -21.16 -6.16
C LEU A 82 4.65 -21.18 -4.64
N GLU A 83 5.88 -21.07 -4.19
CA GLU A 83 6.17 -20.76 -2.80
C GLU A 83 5.90 -19.28 -2.56
N THR A 84 5.01 -18.94 -1.62
CA THR A 84 4.79 -17.55 -1.20
C THR A 84 5.74 -17.18 -0.08
N LYS A 85 6.62 -16.21 -0.32
CA LYS A 85 7.49 -15.60 0.68
C LYS A 85 6.89 -14.29 1.16
N TYR A 86 6.70 -14.17 2.47
CA TYR A 86 6.24 -12.93 3.08
C TYR A 86 7.42 -12.03 3.41
N LEU A 87 7.33 -10.75 3.01
CA LEU A 87 8.29 -9.72 3.38
C LEU A 87 7.56 -8.56 4.04
N ALA A 88 7.83 -8.33 5.33
CA ALA A 88 7.29 -7.19 6.05
C ALA A 88 7.84 -5.88 5.45
N VAL A 89 6.94 -5.00 5.03
CA VAL A 89 7.27 -3.69 4.48
C VAL A 89 6.63 -2.57 5.29
N THR A 90 7.27 -1.40 5.28
CA THR A 90 6.74 -0.18 5.88
C THR A 90 6.12 0.73 4.83
N SER A 91 5.39 1.77 5.27
CA SER A 91 4.86 2.77 4.35
C SER A 91 5.96 3.50 3.58
N GLN A 92 7.18 3.59 4.14
CA GLN A 92 8.32 4.28 3.53
C GLN A 92 9.04 3.43 2.47
N ASN A 93 9.19 2.10 2.69
CA ASN A 93 10.02 1.26 1.82
C ASN A 93 9.24 0.41 0.79
N ARG A 94 7.90 0.28 0.92
CA ARG A 94 7.10 -0.58 0.05
C ARG A 94 7.23 -0.23 -1.44
N ILE A 95 7.19 1.05 -1.81
CA ILE A 95 7.29 1.48 -3.21
C ILE A 95 8.66 1.14 -3.81
N PRO A 96 9.80 1.53 -3.21
CA PRO A 96 11.12 1.13 -3.70
C PRO A 96 11.30 -0.40 -3.82
N LEU A 97 10.73 -1.19 -2.89
CA LEU A 97 10.85 -2.65 -2.93
C LEU A 97 10.01 -3.29 -4.05
N VAL A 98 8.89 -2.69 -4.42
CA VAL A 98 8.13 -3.11 -5.62
C VAL A 98 8.84 -2.67 -6.88
N GLN A 99 9.33 -1.42 -6.95
CA GLN A 99 10.03 -0.89 -8.11
C GLN A 99 11.28 -1.70 -8.49
N ASN A 100 12.05 -2.15 -7.51
CA ASN A 100 13.27 -2.92 -7.76
C ASN A 100 13.04 -4.44 -7.90
N GLY A 101 11.77 -4.89 -7.82
CA GLY A 101 11.40 -6.29 -7.97
C GLY A 101 11.72 -7.18 -6.77
N THR A 102 12.11 -6.63 -5.61
CA THR A 102 12.26 -7.39 -4.35
C THR A 102 10.90 -7.90 -3.87
N VAL A 103 9.85 -7.10 -4.03
CA VAL A 103 8.45 -7.45 -3.79
C VAL A 103 7.74 -7.56 -5.13
N ASP A 104 7.05 -8.67 -5.36
CA ASP A 104 6.27 -8.91 -6.57
C ASP A 104 4.86 -8.32 -6.48
N ILE A 105 4.26 -8.40 -5.29
CA ILE A 105 2.91 -7.92 -5.01
C ILE A 105 2.86 -7.36 -3.58
N GLU A 106 2.41 -6.11 -3.40
CA GLU A 106 2.25 -5.50 -2.08
C GLU A 106 0.79 -5.52 -1.66
N CYS A 107 0.54 -6.12 -0.50
CA CYS A 107 -0.78 -6.47 0.03
C CYS A 107 -1.03 -5.75 1.35
N GLY A 108 -0.77 -4.46 1.37
CA GLY A 108 -0.91 -3.59 2.54
C GLY A 108 -2.07 -2.62 2.45
N SER A 109 -1.82 -1.38 2.87
CA SER A 109 -2.77 -0.27 2.90
C SER A 109 -2.28 0.88 2.03
N THR A 110 -1.93 0.61 0.77
CA THR A 110 -1.35 1.61 -0.12
C THR A 110 -2.44 2.38 -0.86
N THR A 111 -2.52 3.68 -0.59
CA THR A 111 -3.37 4.60 -1.34
C THR A 111 -2.89 4.68 -2.78
N ASN A 112 -3.80 4.45 -3.71
CA ASN A 112 -3.59 4.70 -5.13
C ASN A 112 -3.78 6.21 -5.40
N ASN A 113 -2.71 6.91 -5.73
CA ASN A 113 -2.75 8.31 -6.15
C ASN A 113 -1.85 8.57 -7.37
N SER A 114 -2.05 9.68 -8.03
CA SER A 114 -1.36 10.04 -9.28
C SER A 114 0.16 10.14 -9.11
N THR A 115 0.64 10.52 -7.94
CA THR A 115 2.09 10.57 -7.66
C THR A 115 2.69 9.18 -7.63
N ARG A 116 2.06 8.24 -6.92
CA ARG A 116 2.54 6.85 -6.80
C ARG A 116 2.39 6.08 -8.11
N GLN A 117 1.36 6.39 -8.92
CA GLN A 117 1.19 5.79 -10.24
C GLN A 117 2.33 6.11 -11.24
N LYS A 118 3.19 7.08 -10.95
CA LYS A 118 4.41 7.33 -11.74
C LYS A 118 5.44 6.23 -11.52
N ASP A 119 5.44 5.61 -10.36
CA ASP A 119 6.48 4.70 -9.88
C ASP A 119 6.04 3.23 -9.85
N VAL A 120 4.75 2.98 -9.65
CA VAL A 120 4.16 1.64 -9.50
C VAL A 120 2.80 1.58 -10.19
N SER A 121 2.28 0.36 -10.40
CA SER A 121 0.91 0.12 -10.86
C SER A 121 0.03 -0.40 -9.72
N PHE A 122 -1.26 -0.18 -9.84
CA PHE A 122 -2.27 -0.67 -8.91
C PHE A 122 -3.30 -1.52 -9.64
N VAL A 123 -3.79 -2.58 -9.01
CA VAL A 123 -5.00 -3.26 -9.48
C VAL A 123 -6.23 -2.41 -9.17
N VAL A 124 -7.41 -2.82 -9.62
CA VAL A 124 -8.66 -2.11 -9.30
C VAL A 124 -8.84 -1.95 -7.79
N THR A 125 -9.45 -0.82 -7.40
CA THR A 125 -9.67 -0.45 -5.99
C THR A 125 -10.47 -1.53 -5.27
N THR A 126 -9.95 -1.98 -4.14
CA THR A 126 -10.55 -3.02 -3.30
C THR A 126 -11.22 -2.48 -2.05
N TYR A 127 -10.81 -1.30 -1.61
CA TYR A 127 -11.29 -0.64 -0.39
C TYR A 127 -11.18 0.88 -0.57
N VAL A 128 -12.12 1.63 0.00
CA VAL A 128 -12.06 3.10 0.05
C VAL A 128 -11.97 3.52 1.51
N GLU A 129 -10.89 4.20 1.83
CA GLU A 129 -10.50 4.63 3.17
C GLU A 129 -10.94 6.06 3.45
N GLU A 130 -11.16 6.34 4.73
CA GLU A 130 -11.32 7.69 5.28
C GLU A 130 -10.18 8.00 6.25
N VAL A 131 -9.41 9.03 5.95
CA VAL A 131 -8.39 9.52 6.90
C VAL A 131 -9.09 10.24 8.06
N ARG A 132 -8.77 9.84 9.30
CA ARG A 132 -9.44 10.29 10.53
C ARG A 132 -8.43 10.64 11.62
N ILE A 133 -8.93 11.04 12.78
CA ILE A 133 -8.15 11.42 13.96
C ILE A 133 -8.50 10.49 15.12
N ALA A 134 -7.53 9.81 15.71
CA ALA A 134 -7.68 9.12 16.99
C ALA A 134 -7.09 9.95 18.11
N VAL A 135 -7.77 9.98 19.24
CA VAL A 135 -7.39 10.70 20.45
C VAL A 135 -7.73 9.90 21.71
N LYS A 136 -7.13 10.26 22.85
CA LYS A 136 -7.64 9.80 24.15
C LYS A 136 -9.02 10.41 24.39
N GLY A 137 -9.98 9.59 24.83
CA GLY A 137 -11.37 10.00 25.01
C GLY A 137 -11.56 11.17 25.97
N ALA A 138 -10.65 11.32 26.94
CA ALA A 138 -10.65 12.41 27.91
C ALA A 138 -10.02 13.72 27.39
N SER A 139 -9.46 13.74 26.17
CA SER A 139 -8.72 14.90 25.64
C SER A 139 -9.60 16.12 25.33
N GLY A 140 -10.89 15.92 25.11
CA GLY A 140 -11.81 16.97 24.65
C GLY A 140 -11.62 17.38 23.17
N ILE A 141 -10.67 16.77 22.44
CA ILE A 141 -10.41 17.08 21.04
C ILE A 141 -11.51 16.44 20.17
N THR A 142 -12.09 17.24 19.28
CA THR A 142 -13.18 16.82 18.39
C THR A 142 -12.99 17.24 16.93
N SER A 143 -11.91 17.99 16.60
CA SER A 143 -11.62 18.44 15.23
C SER A 143 -10.12 18.66 15.01
N ILE A 144 -9.69 18.70 13.76
CA ILE A 144 -8.30 18.97 13.38
C ILE A 144 -7.84 20.37 13.83
N ASN A 145 -8.73 21.36 13.85
CA ASN A 145 -8.39 22.73 14.26
C ASN A 145 -7.99 22.84 15.74
N GLN A 146 -8.43 21.91 16.58
CA GLN A 146 -8.06 21.85 18.00
C GLN A 146 -6.68 21.21 18.24
N LEU A 147 -6.00 20.77 17.17
CA LEU A 147 -4.65 20.21 17.22
C LEU A 147 -3.56 21.28 17.16
N LYS A 148 -3.91 22.57 17.07
CA LYS A 148 -2.93 23.65 17.07
C LYS A 148 -1.95 23.51 18.24
N ASP A 149 -0.64 23.60 17.93
CA ASP A 149 0.48 23.48 18.88
C ASP A 149 0.59 22.13 19.61
N LYS A 150 -0.24 21.15 19.26
CA LYS A 150 -0.24 19.79 19.86
C LYS A 150 0.70 18.85 19.14
N ASN A 151 1.14 17.83 19.87
CA ASN A 151 1.90 16.73 19.27
C ASN A 151 0.94 15.82 18.48
N VAL A 152 1.12 15.76 17.16
CA VAL A 152 0.30 14.93 16.27
C VAL A 152 1.14 13.81 15.72
N ALA A 153 0.81 12.58 16.10
CA ALA A 153 1.45 11.39 15.57
C ALA A 153 0.94 11.10 14.16
N THR A 154 1.84 10.65 13.31
CA THR A 154 1.53 10.04 12.01
C THR A 154 2.65 9.07 11.62
N THR A 155 2.45 8.29 10.56
CA THR A 155 3.43 7.28 10.14
C THR A 155 4.23 7.79 8.94
N THR A 156 5.54 7.68 9.02
CA THR A 156 6.46 8.09 7.95
C THR A 156 6.11 7.40 6.62
N GLY A 157 6.10 8.18 5.52
CA GLY A 157 5.83 7.66 4.16
C GLY A 157 4.36 7.48 3.81
N THR A 158 3.44 8.01 4.64
CA THR A 158 1.99 7.98 4.39
C THR A 158 1.48 9.25 3.72
N THR A 159 0.28 9.17 3.14
CA THR A 159 -0.48 10.31 2.64
C THR A 159 -0.94 11.24 3.77
N SER A 160 -1.13 10.71 4.98
CA SER A 160 -1.51 11.49 6.16
C SER A 160 -0.48 12.57 6.52
N VAL A 161 0.82 12.32 6.32
CA VAL A 161 1.87 13.36 6.49
C VAL A 161 1.64 14.52 5.53
N GLN A 162 1.38 14.21 4.25
CA GLN A 162 1.15 15.24 3.24
C GLN A 162 -0.15 16.01 3.51
N LEU A 163 -1.17 15.30 3.98
CA LEU A 163 -2.47 15.89 4.34
C LEU A 163 -2.34 16.88 5.50
N LEU A 164 -1.63 16.51 6.59
CA LEU A 164 -1.37 17.40 7.71
C LEU A 164 -0.64 18.66 7.25
N ARG A 165 0.45 18.53 6.51
CA ARG A 165 1.21 19.68 5.98
C ARG A 165 0.41 20.55 5.00
N LYS A 166 -0.49 19.95 4.22
CA LYS A 166 -1.42 20.69 3.37
C LYS A 166 -2.40 21.50 4.21
N HIS A 167 -2.93 20.90 5.28
CA HIS A 167 -3.84 21.56 6.21
C HIS A 167 -3.17 22.75 6.93
N GLU A 168 -1.95 22.56 7.46
CA GLU A 168 -1.15 23.62 8.08
C GLU A 168 -1.01 24.85 7.16
N ARG A 169 -0.56 24.60 5.92
CA ARG A 169 -0.41 25.69 4.93
C ARG A 169 -1.71 26.39 4.58
N ALA A 170 -2.83 25.69 4.58
CA ALA A 170 -4.13 26.24 4.20
C ALA A 170 -4.83 26.96 5.33
N SER A 171 -4.70 26.49 6.57
CA SER A 171 -5.43 26.98 7.75
C SER A 171 -4.60 27.86 8.68
N GLY A 172 -3.26 27.80 8.60
CA GLY A 172 -2.35 28.43 9.56
C GLY A 172 -2.34 27.72 10.94
N VAL A 173 -2.88 26.49 11.00
CA VAL A 173 -2.84 25.66 12.22
C VAL A 173 -1.56 24.83 12.18
N ASP A 174 -0.58 25.17 13.00
CA ASP A 174 0.68 24.42 13.13
C ASP A 174 0.52 23.24 14.09
N PHE A 175 1.08 22.11 13.69
CA PHE A 175 1.20 20.89 14.50
C PHE A 175 2.65 20.61 14.85
N LYS A 176 2.88 19.97 15.98
CA LYS A 176 4.17 19.36 16.29
C LYS A 176 4.13 17.92 15.79
N GLU A 177 4.54 17.70 14.52
CA GLU A 177 4.54 16.37 13.92
C GLU A 177 5.50 15.43 14.67
N VAL A 178 5.00 14.26 15.11
CA VAL A 178 5.81 13.18 15.67
C VAL A 178 5.59 11.90 14.86
N PHE A 179 6.67 11.22 14.52
CA PHE A 179 6.63 10.15 13.55
C PHE A 179 6.87 8.78 14.15
N GLY A 180 5.99 7.83 13.84
CA GLY A 180 6.26 6.41 14.00
C GLY A 180 6.87 5.81 12.73
N LYS A 181 7.66 4.78 12.89
CA LYS A 181 8.22 4.01 11.78
C LYS A 181 7.15 3.16 11.08
N ASP A 182 6.24 2.60 11.88
CA ASP A 182 5.05 1.90 11.40
C ASP A 182 3.82 2.34 12.20
N HIS A 183 2.63 1.83 11.87
CA HIS A 183 1.37 2.30 12.46
C HIS A 183 1.25 1.97 13.95
N ALA A 184 1.74 0.80 14.39
CA ALA A 184 1.80 0.45 15.80
C ALA A 184 2.71 1.39 16.61
N ASP A 185 3.87 1.78 16.04
CA ASP A 185 4.76 2.75 16.67
C ASP A 185 4.09 4.11 16.81
N SER A 186 3.37 4.54 15.76
CA SER A 186 2.63 5.81 15.78
C SER A 186 1.50 5.80 16.82
N PHE A 187 0.77 4.68 16.93
CA PHE A 187 -0.27 4.53 17.94
C PHE A 187 0.32 4.50 19.36
N LEU A 188 1.49 3.89 19.55
CA LEU A 188 2.20 3.88 20.85
C LEU A 188 2.58 5.30 21.30
N LEU A 189 2.83 6.25 20.39
CA LEU A 189 3.04 7.66 20.74
C LEU A 189 1.79 8.26 21.39
N LEU A 190 0.58 7.92 20.88
CA LEU A 190 -0.69 8.32 21.47
C LEU A 190 -0.93 7.60 22.80
N GLU A 191 -0.70 6.29 22.89
CA GLU A 191 -0.88 5.51 24.13
C GLU A 191 -0.01 6.04 25.26
N SER A 192 1.27 6.30 24.99
CA SER A 192 2.24 6.80 25.97
C SER A 192 2.05 8.29 26.34
N GLY A 193 1.14 9.01 25.68
CA GLY A 193 0.94 10.45 25.88
C GLY A 193 2.04 11.33 25.27
N ARG A 194 2.89 10.77 24.41
CA ARG A 194 3.89 11.53 23.64
C ARG A 194 3.27 12.24 22.44
N ALA A 195 2.07 11.85 22.06
CA ALA A 195 1.21 12.54 21.11
C ALA A 195 -0.19 12.75 21.70
N ASP A 196 -0.82 13.85 21.33
CA ASP A 196 -2.20 14.21 21.70
C ASP A 196 -3.21 13.57 20.76
N ALA A 197 -2.80 13.32 19.51
CA ALA A 197 -3.62 12.72 18.46
C ALA A 197 -2.77 11.83 17.55
N PHE A 198 -3.43 10.87 16.87
CA PHE A 198 -2.86 10.09 15.77
C PHE A 198 -3.74 10.25 14.53
N VAL A 199 -3.21 10.82 13.47
CA VAL A 199 -3.90 11.02 12.18
C VAL A 199 -3.49 9.94 11.21
N MET A 200 -4.46 9.12 10.78
CA MET A 200 -4.25 7.95 9.91
C MET A 200 -5.57 7.46 9.32
N ASP A 201 -5.48 6.45 8.48
CA ASP A 201 -6.57 5.66 7.92
C ASP A 201 -7.49 5.15 9.03
N GLY A 202 -8.79 5.39 8.92
CA GLY A 202 -9.77 5.09 9.97
C GLY A 202 -9.78 3.63 10.41
N GLN A 203 -9.63 2.69 9.45
CA GLN A 203 -9.57 1.26 9.78
C GLN A 203 -8.26 0.89 10.50
N ILE A 204 -7.13 1.57 10.21
CA ILE A 204 -5.88 1.37 10.95
C ILE A 204 -6.02 1.89 12.37
N LEU A 205 -6.63 3.08 12.55
CA LEU A 205 -6.95 3.61 13.87
C LEU A 205 -7.85 2.63 14.66
N ALA A 206 -8.94 2.18 14.05
CA ALA A 206 -9.87 1.25 14.67
C ALA A 206 -9.20 -0.08 15.06
N GLY A 207 -8.36 -0.62 14.19
CA GLY A 207 -7.61 -1.86 14.45
C GLY A 207 -6.61 -1.71 15.60
N ASN A 208 -5.86 -0.61 15.66
CA ASN A 208 -4.93 -0.33 16.76
C ASN A 208 -5.68 -0.12 18.08
N ILE A 209 -6.78 0.65 18.08
CA ILE A 209 -7.64 0.83 19.26
C ILE A 209 -8.17 -0.50 19.74
N ALA A 210 -8.77 -1.31 18.85
CA ALA A 210 -9.36 -2.60 19.20
C ALA A 210 -8.36 -3.61 19.80
N THR A 211 -7.08 -3.49 19.45
CA THR A 211 -6.01 -4.37 19.94
C THR A 211 -5.22 -3.79 21.11
N SER A 212 -5.47 -2.54 21.49
CA SER A 212 -4.84 -1.86 22.65
C SER A 212 -5.23 -2.53 23.97
N LYS A 213 -4.53 -2.17 25.04
CA LYS A 213 -4.85 -2.68 26.41
C LYS A 213 -6.15 -2.11 26.94
N THR A 214 -6.49 -0.88 26.57
CA THR A 214 -7.65 -0.12 27.06
C THR A 214 -8.42 0.52 25.90
N PRO A 215 -9.10 -0.28 25.05
CA PRO A 215 -9.78 0.26 23.87
C PRO A 215 -10.80 1.37 24.15
N ALA A 216 -11.46 1.30 25.32
CA ALA A 216 -12.46 2.29 25.74
C ALA A 216 -11.87 3.69 26.01
N ASP A 217 -10.55 3.80 26.20
CA ASP A 217 -9.87 5.08 26.47
C ASP A 217 -9.65 5.90 25.19
N TYR A 218 -9.91 5.35 24.02
CA TYR A 218 -9.65 6.01 22.73
C TYR A 218 -10.93 6.22 21.93
N LYS A 219 -10.92 7.27 21.12
CA LYS A 219 -12.01 7.62 20.20
C LYS A 219 -11.44 8.05 18.86
N ILE A 220 -12.14 7.69 17.78
CA ILE A 220 -11.97 8.29 16.47
C ILE A 220 -12.92 9.46 16.38
N VAL A 221 -12.41 10.65 16.09
CA VAL A 221 -13.15 11.91 16.17
C VAL A 221 -12.98 12.75 14.91
N GLY A 222 -13.74 13.83 14.85
CA GLY A 222 -13.64 14.87 13.84
C GLY A 222 -14.24 14.48 12.50
N GLU A 223 -14.01 15.35 11.56
CA GLU A 223 -14.38 15.24 10.16
C GLU A 223 -13.57 14.17 9.42
N VAL A 224 -14.06 13.74 8.28
CA VAL A 224 -13.27 12.96 7.31
C VAL A 224 -12.27 13.92 6.66
N LEU A 225 -10.99 13.69 6.89
CA LEU A 225 -9.92 14.57 6.41
C LEU A 225 -9.58 14.33 4.94
N ASN A 226 -9.73 13.10 4.48
CA ASN A 226 -9.52 12.71 3.09
C ASN A 226 -10.23 11.38 2.80
N VAL A 227 -10.53 11.12 1.52
CA VAL A 227 -11.06 9.84 1.03
C VAL A 227 -10.06 9.27 0.05
N GLU A 228 -9.66 8.02 0.26
CA GLU A 228 -8.53 7.42 -0.45
C GLU A 228 -8.86 6.01 -0.97
N PRO A 229 -8.74 5.75 -2.29
CA PRO A 229 -8.82 4.39 -2.82
C PRO A 229 -7.57 3.60 -2.43
N ILE A 230 -7.77 2.45 -1.82
CA ILE A 230 -6.71 1.52 -1.44
C ILE A 230 -6.73 0.33 -2.40
N ALA A 231 -5.56 -0.03 -2.92
CA ALA A 231 -5.44 -1.11 -3.89
C ALA A 231 -4.14 -1.90 -3.70
N ILE A 232 -4.14 -3.11 -4.21
CA ILE A 232 -2.96 -3.97 -4.30
C ILE A 232 -1.96 -3.32 -5.28
N MET A 233 -0.72 -3.19 -4.87
CA MET A 233 0.34 -2.52 -5.64
C MET A 233 1.27 -3.56 -6.26
N ILE A 234 1.63 -3.34 -7.51
CA ILE A 234 2.50 -4.20 -8.32
C ILE A 234 3.53 -3.36 -9.08
N HIS A 235 4.48 -4.02 -9.71
CA HIS A 235 5.49 -3.32 -10.50
C HIS A 235 4.86 -2.47 -11.61
N LYS A 236 5.48 -1.32 -11.88
CA LYS A 236 5.11 -0.41 -12.96
C LYS A 236 5.23 -1.13 -14.31
N ASP A 237 4.24 -0.87 -15.19
CA ASP A 237 4.23 -1.32 -16.58
C ASP A 237 4.26 -2.85 -16.79
N ASP A 238 3.96 -3.66 -15.78
CA ASP A 238 3.68 -5.09 -15.91
C ASP A 238 2.22 -5.32 -16.31
N ALA A 239 1.92 -5.10 -17.57
CA ALA A 239 0.56 -5.15 -18.10
C ALA A 239 -0.10 -6.54 -17.95
N ALA A 240 0.68 -7.61 -18.09
CA ALA A 240 0.19 -8.97 -17.97
C ALA A 240 -0.22 -9.31 -16.53
N PHE A 241 0.62 -8.96 -15.56
CA PHE A 241 0.32 -9.20 -14.15
C PHE A 241 -0.78 -8.26 -13.65
N LYS A 242 -0.79 -6.99 -14.11
CA LYS A 242 -1.90 -6.07 -13.82
C LYS A 242 -3.23 -6.62 -14.30
N LYS A 243 -3.28 -7.10 -15.54
CA LYS A 243 -4.52 -7.70 -16.09
C LYS A 243 -4.97 -8.90 -15.27
N LEU A 244 -4.07 -9.79 -14.88
CA LEU A 244 -4.37 -10.95 -14.05
C LEU A 244 -4.92 -10.53 -12.68
N GLY A 245 -4.31 -9.52 -12.05
CA GLY A 245 -4.76 -8.96 -10.78
C GLY A 245 -6.14 -8.31 -10.88
N ASP A 246 -6.34 -7.46 -11.89
CA ASP A 246 -7.60 -6.78 -12.16
C ASP A 246 -8.74 -7.78 -12.41
N ASP A 247 -8.52 -8.76 -13.27
CA ASP A 247 -9.52 -9.78 -13.60
C ASP A 247 -9.87 -10.60 -12.34
N THR A 248 -8.86 -10.99 -11.55
CA THR A 248 -9.10 -11.71 -10.29
C THR A 248 -9.98 -10.91 -9.33
N VAL A 249 -9.66 -9.62 -9.11
CA VAL A 249 -10.46 -8.78 -8.19
C VAL A 249 -11.86 -8.55 -8.73
N LYS A 250 -12.02 -8.31 -10.04
CA LYS A 250 -13.34 -8.17 -10.68
C LYS A 250 -14.19 -9.45 -10.54
N ASP A 251 -13.59 -10.63 -10.68
CA ASP A 251 -14.27 -11.91 -10.49
C ASP A 251 -14.69 -12.10 -9.03
N LEU A 252 -13.84 -11.74 -8.06
CA LEU A 252 -14.18 -11.76 -6.64
C LEU A 252 -15.35 -10.82 -6.32
N ILE A 253 -15.39 -9.63 -6.93
CA ILE A 253 -16.50 -8.69 -6.81
C ILE A 253 -17.77 -9.29 -7.40
N LYS A 254 -17.71 -9.74 -8.64
CA LYS A 254 -18.86 -10.28 -9.39
C LYS A 254 -19.50 -11.50 -8.71
N SER A 255 -18.67 -12.36 -8.13
CA SER A 255 -19.15 -13.56 -7.40
C SER A 255 -19.64 -13.26 -5.97
N GLY A 256 -19.47 -12.03 -5.47
CA GLY A 256 -19.74 -11.65 -4.08
C GLY A 256 -18.70 -12.18 -3.08
N GLU A 257 -17.65 -12.84 -3.55
CA GLU A 257 -16.60 -13.38 -2.67
C GLU A 257 -15.78 -12.27 -2.01
N LEU A 258 -15.54 -11.14 -2.70
CA LEU A 258 -14.84 -9.99 -2.11
C LEU A 258 -15.59 -9.45 -0.87
N ALA A 259 -16.91 -9.37 -0.94
CA ALA A 259 -17.73 -8.93 0.19
C ALA A 259 -17.68 -9.92 1.36
N LYS A 260 -17.59 -11.23 1.10
CA LYS A 260 -17.42 -12.25 2.15
C LYS A 260 -16.05 -12.18 2.80
N ILE A 261 -14.99 -11.96 2.01
CA ILE A 261 -13.63 -11.74 2.54
C ILE A 261 -13.63 -10.46 3.40
N TYR A 262 -14.31 -9.41 2.96
CA TYR A 262 -14.48 -8.18 3.75
C TYR A 262 -15.16 -8.47 5.09
N ASP A 263 -16.33 -9.13 5.07
CA ASP A 263 -17.08 -9.50 6.29
C ASP A 263 -16.19 -10.28 7.27
N LYS A 264 -15.45 -11.28 6.77
CA LYS A 264 -14.54 -12.10 7.57
C LYS A 264 -13.52 -11.26 8.33
N TRP A 265 -12.89 -10.27 7.69
CA TRP A 265 -11.78 -9.52 8.28
C TRP A 265 -12.20 -8.26 9.03
N PHE A 266 -13.33 -7.66 8.68
CA PHE A 266 -13.80 -6.43 9.29
C PHE A 266 -14.96 -6.62 10.27
N MET A 267 -15.81 -7.61 10.02
CA MET A 267 -17.07 -7.76 10.77
C MET A 267 -17.07 -8.95 11.72
N GLN A 268 -16.16 -9.90 11.54
CA GLN A 268 -16.02 -11.07 12.42
C GLN A 268 -14.81 -10.90 13.36
N PRO A 269 -14.74 -11.67 14.46
CA PRO A 269 -13.54 -11.76 15.28
C PRO A 269 -12.37 -12.34 14.50
N ILE A 270 -11.22 -11.66 14.52
CA ILE A 270 -10.02 -12.04 13.76
C ILE A 270 -8.86 -12.48 14.68
N PRO A 271 -8.01 -13.43 14.24
CA PRO A 271 -6.85 -13.85 15.00
C PRO A 271 -5.83 -12.72 15.16
N PRO A 272 -4.85 -12.81 16.06
CA PRO A 272 -4.70 -13.90 17.06
C PRO A 272 -5.51 -13.67 18.33
N LYS A 273 -5.99 -12.45 18.59
CA LYS A 273 -6.67 -12.06 19.83
C LYS A 273 -8.19 -12.22 19.79
N ASN A 274 -8.73 -12.72 18.69
CA ASN A 274 -10.18 -12.83 18.48
C ASN A 274 -10.89 -11.47 18.59
N THR A 275 -10.25 -10.41 18.08
CA THR A 275 -10.71 -9.03 18.15
C THR A 275 -11.56 -8.70 16.93
N LYS A 276 -12.67 -8.00 17.15
CA LYS A 276 -13.56 -7.52 16.08
C LYS A 276 -13.30 -6.04 15.81
N VAL A 277 -13.00 -5.67 14.56
CA VAL A 277 -12.85 -4.27 14.15
C VAL A 277 -14.23 -3.58 14.08
N GLY A 278 -15.22 -4.25 13.51
CA GLY A 278 -16.62 -3.81 13.51
C GLY A 278 -16.91 -2.66 12.54
N LEU A 279 -16.14 -2.53 11.45
CA LEU A 279 -16.32 -1.49 10.43
C LEU A 279 -17.03 -2.08 9.20
N PRO A 280 -18.32 -1.76 8.95
CA PRO A 280 -19.01 -2.17 7.74
C PRO A 280 -18.41 -1.45 6.51
N ALA A 281 -18.51 -2.09 5.34
CA ALA A 281 -18.09 -1.47 4.09
C ALA A 281 -18.85 -0.16 3.87
N SER A 282 -18.10 0.94 3.69
CA SER A 282 -18.66 2.27 3.43
C SER A 282 -19.39 2.30 2.07
N ASP A 283 -20.24 3.30 1.87
CA ASP A 283 -20.91 3.48 0.58
C ASP A 283 -19.89 3.78 -0.53
N ALA A 284 -18.78 4.45 -0.22
CA ALA A 284 -17.67 4.66 -1.14
C ALA A 284 -16.99 3.35 -1.54
N THR A 285 -16.75 2.43 -0.58
CA THR A 285 -16.23 1.09 -0.86
C THR A 285 -17.19 0.27 -1.73
N LYS A 286 -18.48 0.28 -1.40
CA LYS A 286 -19.52 -0.42 -2.20
C LYS A 286 -19.64 0.16 -3.61
N ALA A 287 -19.54 1.49 -3.76
CA ALA A 287 -19.53 2.16 -5.07
C ALA A 287 -18.30 1.76 -5.91
N ALA A 288 -17.12 1.66 -5.28
CA ALA A 288 -15.90 1.18 -5.94
C ALA A 288 -16.06 -0.28 -6.43
N TRP A 289 -16.73 -1.15 -5.68
CA TRP A 289 -17.03 -2.51 -6.11
C TRP A 289 -18.11 -2.55 -7.22
N ALA A 290 -19.12 -1.69 -7.17
CA ALA A 290 -20.16 -1.62 -8.21
C ALA A 290 -19.59 -1.15 -9.58
N THR A 291 -18.53 -0.34 -9.56
CA THR A 291 -17.87 0.17 -10.77
C THR A 291 -16.36 0.04 -10.62
N PRO A 292 -15.80 -1.20 -10.75
CA PRO A 292 -14.38 -1.46 -10.52
C PRO A 292 -13.48 -0.63 -11.43
N ASN A 293 -12.55 0.11 -10.85
CA ASN A 293 -11.60 0.96 -11.54
C ASN A 293 -10.32 1.15 -10.69
N ASP A 294 -9.28 1.70 -11.29
CA ASP A 294 -7.99 2.02 -10.66
C ASP A 294 -7.72 3.53 -10.66
N LYS A 295 -8.78 4.33 -10.57
CA LYS A 295 -8.66 5.80 -10.52
C LYS A 295 -7.88 6.24 -9.29
N PRO A 296 -7.05 7.28 -9.43
CA PRO A 296 -6.28 7.81 -8.32
C PRO A 296 -7.15 8.62 -7.34
N ALA A 297 -6.63 8.84 -6.14
CA ALA A 297 -7.33 9.54 -5.05
C ALA A 297 -7.85 10.93 -5.43
N GLU A 298 -7.16 11.60 -6.34
CA GLU A 298 -7.56 12.92 -6.86
C GLU A 298 -8.91 12.90 -7.56
N ASP A 299 -9.34 11.75 -8.08
CA ASP A 299 -10.65 11.58 -8.71
C ASP A 299 -11.76 11.25 -7.70
N TYR A 300 -11.42 10.76 -6.50
CA TYR A 300 -12.35 10.53 -5.41
C TYR A 300 -12.66 11.82 -4.62
N ALA A 301 -11.72 12.75 -4.56
CA ALA A 301 -11.88 14.01 -3.83
C ALA A 301 -12.79 15.04 -4.53
N LYS A 302 -13.25 14.78 -5.76
CA LYS A 302 -14.05 15.71 -6.59
C LYS A 302 -15.56 15.59 -6.41
N LYS A 303 -16.04 14.88 -5.38
CA LYS A 303 -17.49 14.73 -5.12
C LYS A 303 -17.94 15.62 -3.98
#